data_140d6232055a753c477ace8c207e2619
#
_entry.id   140d6232055a753c477ace8c207e2619
#
_cell.length_a   1.000
_cell.length_b   1.000
_cell.length_c   1.000
_cell.angle_alpha   90.00
_cell.angle_beta   90.00
_cell.angle_gamma   90.00
#
_symmetry.space_group_name_H-M   'P 1'
#
loop_
_entity.id
_entity.type
_entity.pdbx_description
1 polymer ?
#
loop_
_entity_poly.entity_id
_entity_poly.type
_entity_poly.pdbx_seq_one_letter_code
_entity_poly.pdbx_strand_id
1 'polypeptide(L)' 'MKQKKIKLDQSKLRKKFIKSGVDMTGSETIFFSLDTRIGKNVIIEPFVVIGPKVKIGNNVIIKSFSHLESCK' A
#
# COMPACT_ATOMS: atom_id res chain seq x y z
N MET A 1 23.67 15.25 -1.22
CA MET A 1 23.16 14.96 -1.56
C MET A 1 22.37 14.76 -1.77
N LYS A 2 22.10 14.69 -2.21
CA LYS A 2 21.28 14.65 -2.46
C LYS A 2 20.67 13.72 -2.68
N GLN A 3 19.96 13.48 -2.48
CA GLN A 3 19.31 12.68 -2.79
C GLN A 3 18.54 12.79 -3.69
N LYS A 4 18.40 12.44 -4.41
CA LYS A 4 17.60 12.45 -5.14
C LYS A 4 16.94 11.55 -5.25
N LYS A 5 16.50 11.41 -5.21
CA LYS A 5 15.96 10.58 -5.27
C LYS A 5 14.99 10.14 -5.71
N ILE A 6 15.20 9.26 -5.89
CA ILE A 6 13.96 8.81 -6.38
C ILE A 6 13.05 8.67 -5.26
N LYS A 7 12.02 9.41 -5.31
CA LYS A 7 11.07 9.38 -4.30
C LYS A 7 9.89 8.66 -4.78
N LEU A 8 9.35 7.72 -4.02
CA LEU A 8 8.07 7.12 -4.31
C LEU A 8 7.00 8.16 -4.14
N ASP A 9 6.18 8.32 -5.14
CA ASP A 9 5.07 9.24 -5.00
C ASP A 9 3.90 8.47 -4.40
N GLN A 10 3.78 8.53 -3.10
CA GLN A 10 2.74 7.80 -2.39
C GLN A 10 1.35 8.26 -2.80
N SER A 11 1.19 9.52 -3.10
CA SER A 11 -0.08 10.04 -3.59
C SER A 11 -0.56 9.32 -4.82
N LYS A 12 0.32 9.11 -5.76
CA LYS A 12 -0.04 8.44 -6.99
C LYS A 12 -0.37 6.98 -6.76
N LEU A 13 0.41 6.33 -5.90
CA LEU A 13 0.16 4.94 -5.58
C LEU A 13 -1.18 4.78 -4.88
N ARG A 14 -1.48 5.66 -3.95
CA ARG A 14 -2.74 5.62 -3.25
C ARG A 14 -3.92 5.80 -4.19
N LYS A 15 -3.83 6.76 -5.08
CA LYS A 15 -4.89 7.00 -6.06
C LYS A 15 -5.09 5.80 -6.97
N LYS A 16 -3.99 5.20 -7.39
CA LYS A 16 -4.04 4.03 -8.25
C LYS A 16 -4.82 2.91 -7.59
N PHE A 17 -4.53 2.63 -6.33
CA PHE A 17 -5.19 1.53 -5.64
C PHE A 17 -6.65 1.85 -5.29
N ILE A 18 -6.92 3.10 -4.95
CA ILE A 18 -8.30 3.49 -4.69
C ILE A 18 -9.15 3.30 -5.95
N LYS A 19 -8.60 3.69 -7.09
CA LYS A 19 -9.29 3.50 -8.35
C LYS A 19 -9.56 2.05 -8.68
N SER A 20 -8.69 1.17 -8.24
CA SER A 20 -8.88 -0.24 -8.55
C SER A 20 -9.74 -0.96 -7.51
N GLY A 21 -10.30 -0.23 -6.56
CA GLY A 21 -11.26 -0.82 -5.64
C GLY A 21 -10.74 -1.12 -4.24
N VAL A 22 -9.58 -0.58 -3.90
CA VAL A 22 -9.05 -0.75 -2.54
C VAL A 22 -9.64 0.33 -1.65
N ASP A 23 -10.18 -0.08 -0.52
CA ASP A 23 -10.75 0.83 0.45
C ASP A 23 -9.71 1.17 1.50
N MET A 24 -9.31 2.43 1.55
CA MET A 24 -8.30 2.89 2.50
C MET A 24 -8.85 3.97 3.40
N THR A 25 -8.87 3.68 4.69
CA THR A 25 -9.24 4.69 5.66
C THR A 25 -7.96 5.38 6.12
N GLY A 26 -7.93 6.69 6.04
CA GLY A 26 -6.72 7.43 6.42
C GLY A 26 -5.55 7.10 5.51
N SER A 27 -5.77 7.20 4.21
CA SER A 27 -4.78 6.78 3.23
C SER A 27 -3.42 7.46 3.41
N GLU A 28 -3.40 8.64 3.99
CA GLU A 28 -2.13 9.35 4.20
C GLU A 28 -1.23 8.64 5.22
N THR A 29 -1.76 7.68 5.95
CA THR A 29 -0.96 6.89 6.90
C THR A 29 -0.59 5.52 6.38
N ILE A 30 -0.87 5.28 5.10
CA ILE A 30 -0.58 3.99 4.47
C ILE A 30 0.50 4.18 3.43
N PHE A 31 1.54 3.36 3.50
CA PHE A 31 2.68 3.49 2.61
C PHE A 31 2.89 2.23 1.80
N PHE A 32 3.21 2.40 0.54
CA PHE A 32 3.38 1.30 -0.41
C PHE A 32 4.78 1.30 -1.00
N SER A 33 5.15 0.17 -1.58
CA SER A 33 6.36 0.07 -2.39
C SER A 33 5.98 0.10 -3.85
N LEU A 34 6.94 0.35 -4.70
CA LEU A 34 6.69 0.41 -6.15
C LEU A 34 6.15 -0.90 -6.70
N ASP A 35 6.58 -2.00 -6.12
CA ASP A 35 6.18 -3.32 -6.61
C ASP A 35 5.00 -3.93 -5.85
N THR A 36 4.32 -3.11 -5.05
CA THR A 36 3.14 -3.58 -4.34
C THR A 36 2.04 -3.96 -5.33
N ARG A 37 1.43 -5.11 -5.11
CA ARG A 37 0.28 -5.53 -5.91
C ARG A 37 -0.87 -5.84 -5.00
N ILE A 38 -2.03 -5.32 -5.34
CA ILE A 38 -3.21 -5.46 -4.51
C ILE A 38 -4.39 -5.84 -5.37
N GLY A 39 -5.11 -6.86 -4.94
CA GLY A 39 -6.30 -7.33 -5.65
C GLY A 39 -7.50 -6.45 -5.40
N LYS A 40 -8.69 -7.02 -5.63
CA LYS A 40 -9.94 -6.27 -5.50
C LYS A 40 -10.58 -6.50 -4.14
N ASN A 41 -11.43 -5.59 -3.74
CA ASN A 41 -12.19 -5.67 -2.49
C ASN A 41 -11.27 -5.82 -1.28
N VAL A 42 -10.18 -5.07 -1.30
CA VAL A 42 -9.23 -5.05 -0.20
C VAL A 42 -9.52 -3.84 0.66
N ILE A 43 -9.48 -4.05 1.97
CA ILE A 43 -9.68 -2.97 2.93
C ILE A 43 -8.39 -2.81 3.71
N ILE A 44 -7.87 -1.59 3.74
CA ILE A 44 -6.64 -1.31 4.46
C ILE A 44 -6.94 -0.27 5.53
N GLU A 45 -6.69 -0.63 6.77
CA GLU A 45 -6.92 0.28 7.91
C GLU A 45 -5.75 1.24 8.06
N PRO A 46 -5.89 2.30 8.88
CA PRO A 46 -4.82 3.29 9.03
C PRO A 46 -3.53 2.71 9.58
N PHE A 47 -2.44 3.40 9.32
CA PHE A 47 -1.12 3.06 9.85
C PHE A 47 -0.63 1.69 9.41
N VAL A 48 -0.62 1.50 8.10
CA VAL A 48 -0.13 0.26 7.51
C VAL A 48 1.06 0.57 6.62
N VAL A 49 2.10 -0.23 6.72
CA VAL A 49 3.27 -0.10 5.87
C VAL A 49 3.41 -1.38 5.06
N ILE A 50 3.46 -1.24 3.75
CA ILE A 50 3.63 -2.38 2.87
C ILE A 50 4.99 -2.30 2.21
N GLY A 51 5.85 -3.21 2.61
CA GLY A 51 7.21 -3.24 2.09
C GLY A 51 7.30 -3.84 0.70
N PRO A 52 8.52 -4.08 0.24
CA PRO A 52 8.72 -4.59 -1.11
C PRO A 52 8.29 -6.04 -1.25
N LYS A 53 7.94 -6.40 -2.46
CA LYS A 53 7.62 -7.79 -2.82
C LYS A 53 6.41 -8.34 -2.08
N VAL A 54 5.43 -7.50 -1.85
CA VAL A 54 4.20 -7.92 -1.20
C VAL A 54 3.10 -8.00 -2.25
N LYS A 55 2.37 -9.10 -2.22
CA LYS A 55 1.24 -9.28 -3.11
C LYS A 55 0.03 -9.60 -2.26
N ILE A 56 -0.99 -8.79 -2.39
CA ILE A 56 -2.21 -8.95 -1.61
C ILE A 56 -3.32 -9.44 -2.51
N GLY A 57 -3.94 -10.53 -2.15
CA GLY A 57 -5.01 -11.11 -2.96
C GLY A 57 -6.30 -10.33 -2.84
N ASN A 58 -7.39 -10.94 -3.33
CA ASN A 58 -8.69 -10.32 -3.28
C ASN A 58 -9.36 -10.55 -1.93
N ASN A 59 -10.23 -9.65 -1.57
CA ASN A 59 -11.07 -9.78 -0.37
C ASN A 59 -10.26 -9.91 0.92
N VAL A 60 -9.21 -9.11 1.02
CA VAL A 60 -8.31 -9.12 2.18
C VAL A 60 -8.55 -7.88 3.02
N ILE A 61 -8.50 -8.05 4.33
CA ILE A 61 -8.57 -6.91 5.25
C ILE A 61 -7.24 -6.81 5.97
N ILE A 62 -6.59 -5.66 5.83
CA ILE A 62 -5.31 -5.42 6.49
C ILE A 62 -5.57 -4.51 7.68
N LYS A 63 -5.30 -5.02 8.87
CA LYS A 63 -5.58 -4.29 10.09
C LYS A 63 -4.57 -3.20 10.36
N SER A 64 -4.97 -2.24 11.18
CA SER A 64 -4.09 -1.13 11.56
C SER A 64 -2.80 -1.62 12.19
N PHE A 65 -1.76 -0.83 12.00
CA PHE A 65 -0.43 -1.09 12.54
C PHE A 65 0.22 -2.35 11.99
N SER A 66 -0.17 -2.74 10.79
CA SER A 66 0.44 -3.88 10.13
C SER A 66 1.65 -3.44 9.33
N HIS A 67 2.65 -4.29 9.32
CA HIS A 67 3.82 -4.07 8.50
C HIS A 67 4.08 -5.34 7.71
N LEU A 68 3.88 -5.26 6.40
CA LEU A 68 4.02 -6.41 5.53
C LEU A 68 5.28 -6.29 4.71
N GLU A 69 6.01 -7.38 4.57
CA GLU A 69 7.15 -7.38 3.67
C GLU A 69 7.43 -8.79 3.19
N SER A 70 7.78 -8.88 1.94
CA SER A 70 8.14 -10.14 1.27
C SER A 70 7.34 -11.33 1.73
N CYS A 71 6.08 -11.12 1.88
CA CYS A 71 5.22 -12.15 2.39
C CYS A 71 5.03 -13.21 1.35
N LYS A 72 5.14 -14.40 1.73
CA LYS A 72 4.91 -15.49 0.78
C LYS A 72 3.72 -16.28 1.13
#